data_3e94c5b02d6ec2d2b955e805000aff88
#
_entry.id   3e94c5b02d6ec2d2b955e805000aff88
#
_cell.length_a   1.000
_cell.length_b   1.000
_cell.length_c   1.000
_cell.angle_alpha   90.00
_cell.angle_beta   90.00
_cell.angle_gamma   90.00
#
_symmetry.space_group_name_H-M   'P 1'
#
loop_
_entity.id
_entity.type
_entity.pdbx_description
1 polymer ?
#
loop_
_entity_poly.entity_id
_entity_poly.type
_entity_poly.pdbx_seq_one_letter_code
_entity_poly.pdbx_strand_id
1 'polypeptide(L)'
;MYPDFSHNCIFLDIETTGISHAWNDVTVIGAYDGRETKVFVKGRNLWDFPGYARKYSMLVTYNGRQFDVPFLKAKFSGLKLPAAHIDLRFVTHRLGLTGGLKGVERRLGLDREGKLRDVDGFMAVKLWHEYRRGNRAALDTLIRYNLEDVVGLKAIIERAYNMATGRLPIPVQPLKTGPRPSLDLPYDPELISRLKDQYFSYR
;
A
#
# COMPACT_ATOMS: atom_id res chain seq x y z
N MET A 1 -19.27 0.36 9.87
CA MET A 1 -18.51 1.33 9.02
C MET A 1 -17.86 0.66 7.80
N TYR A 2 -16.87 -0.28 7.90
CA TYR A 2 -16.27 -0.86 6.69
C TYR A 2 -17.26 -1.60 5.79
N PRO A 3 -18.13 -2.50 6.29
CA PRO A 3 -19.11 -3.18 5.43
C PRO A 3 -20.01 -2.23 4.65
N ASP A 4 -20.43 -1.13 5.27
CA ASP A 4 -21.37 -0.16 4.67
C ASP A 4 -20.73 0.66 3.54
N PHE A 5 -19.41 0.86 3.60
CA PHE A 5 -18.64 1.65 2.63
C PHE A 5 -17.75 0.81 1.71
N SER A 6 -17.73 -0.52 1.87
CA SER A 6 -16.84 -1.40 1.11
C SER A 6 -17.04 -1.31 -0.41
N HIS A 7 -18.25 -0.96 -0.85
CA HIS A 7 -18.60 -0.77 -2.26
C HIS A 7 -18.05 0.53 -2.87
N ASN A 8 -17.63 1.50 -2.03
CA ASN A 8 -17.09 2.79 -2.45
C ASN A 8 -15.86 3.16 -1.61
N CYS A 9 -14.92 2.23 -1.55
CA CYS A 9 -13.70 2.30 -0.77
C CYS A 9 -12.48 2.29 -1.70
N ILE A 10 -11.46 3.07 -1.35
CA ILE A 10 -10.15 3.04 -1.98
C ILE A 10 -9.10 2.56 -0.97
N PHE A 11 -8.35 1.54 -1.33
CA PHE A 11 -7.12 1.11 -0.68
C PHE A 11 -5.96 1.83 -1.32
N LEU A 12 -5.03 2.35 -0.54
CA LEU A 12 -3.99 3.22 -1.02
C LEU A 12 -2.68 3.01 -0.28
N ASP A 13 -1.58 3.11 -1.03
CA ASP A 13 -0.22 3.17 -0.55
C ASP A 13 0.63 4.03 -1.48
N ILE A 14 1.68 4.67 -0.97
CA ILE A 14 2.55 5.53 -1.76
C ILE A 14 4.01 5.12 -1.64
N GLU A 15 4.76 5.40 -2.72
CA GLU A 15 6.22 5.41 -2.70
C GLU A 15 6.75 6.83 -2.80
N THR A 16 7.88 7.07 -2.18
CA THR A 16 8.47 8.41 -2.06
C THR A 16 9.97 8.39 -2.32
N THR A 17 10.57 9.56 -2.46
CA THR A 17 12.05 9.67 -2.56
C THR A 17 12.75 9.61 -1.19
N GLY A 18 12.01 9.43 -0.10
CA GLY A 18 12.52 9.32 1.27
C GLY A 18 11.42 9.52 2.29
N ILE A 19 11.76 9.70 3.56
CA ILE A 19 10.82 9.60 4.70
C ILE A 19 10.21 10.93 5.17
N SER A 20 10.69 12.07 4.69
CA SER A 20 10.23 13.39 5.13
C SER A 20 9.40 14.09 4.06
N HIS A 21 8.12 14.32 4.30
CA HIS A 21 7.25 15.03 3.37
C HIS A 21 7.67 16.51 3.14
N ALA A 22 8.53 17.09 3.98
CA ALA A 22 9.08 18.43 3.79
C ALA A 22 10.19 18.48 2.73
N TRP A 23 10.93 17.37 2.54
CA TRP A 23 12.13 17.32 1.70
C TRP A 23 12.06 16.28 0.59
N ASN A 24 11.12 15.38 0.68
CA ASN A 24 10.98 14.27 -0.27
C ASN A 24 9.64 14.38 -1.01
N ASP A 25 9.59 13.73 -2.17
CA ASP A 25 8.43 13.80 -3.06
C ASP A 25 7.79 12.45 -3.27
N VAL A 26 6.50 12.44 -3.59
CA VAL A 26 5.74 11.26 -3.99
C VAL A 26 6.20 10.82 -5.39
N THR A 27 6.51 9.54 -5.54
CA THR A 27 6.99 8.94 -6.80
C THR A 27 5.95 8.06 -7.47
N VAL A 28 5.28 7.22 -6.68
CA VAL A 28 4.22 6.31 -7.12
C VAL A 28 3.07 6.39 -6.11
N ILE A 29 1.84 6.35 -6.59
CA ILE A 29 0.64 6.13 -5.79
C ILE A 29 -0.06 4.91 -6.37
N GLY A 30 -0.20 3.87 -5.57
CA GLY A 30 -1.02 2.71 -5.88
C GLY A 30 -2.39 2.84 -5.25
N ALA A 31 -3.40 2.47 -5.99
CA ALA A 31 -4.78 2.47 -5.56
C ALA A 31 -5.49 1.18 -5.99
N TYR A 32 -6.39 0.69 -5.16
CA TYR A 32 -7.24 -0.47 -5.43
C TYR A 32 -8.64 -0.21 -4.89
N ASP A 33 -9.68 -0.42 -5.69
CA ASP A 33 -11.06 -0.18 -5.26
C ASP A 33 -11.81 -1.47 -4.87
N GLY A 34 -11.08 -2.57 -4.79
CA GLY A 34 -11.65 -3.90 -4.55
C GLY A 34 -11.95 -4.69 -5.82
N ARG A 35 -11.78 -4.07 -7.00
CA ARG A 35 -11.98 -4.67 -8.34
C ARG A 35 -10.78 -4.42 -9.24
N GLU A 36 -10.37 -3.16 -9.37
CA GLU A 36 -9.31 -2.74 -10.29
C GLU A 36 -8.20 -1.99 -9.54
N THR A 37 -6.98 -2.17 -10.01
CA THR A 37 -5.83 -1.39 -9.55
C THR A 37 -5.62 -0.18 -10.45
N LYS A 38 -5.17 0.92 -9.86
CA LYS A 38 -4.77 2.14 -10.57
C LYS A 38 -3.43 2.61 -10.04
N VAL A 39 -2.56 3.07 -10.94
CA VAL A 39 -1.23 3.57 -10.57
C VAL A 39 -1.05 4.98 -11.10
N PHE A 40 -0.48 5.84 -10.26
CA PHE A 40 -0.13 7.20 -10.62
C PHE A 40 1.38 7.40 -10.40
N VAL A 41 2.10 7.78 -11.45
CA VAL A 41 3.56 7.85 -11.47
C VAL A 41 4.01 9.29 -11.70
N LYS A 42 4.97 9.75 -10.90
CA LYS A 42 5.60 11.07 -11.05
C LYS A 42 6.23 11.22 -12.45
N GLY A 43 5.93 12.34 -13.10
CA GLY A 43 6.37 12.62 -14.47
C GLY A 43 5.50 11.97 -15.56
N ARG A 44 4.42 11.27 -15.18
CA ARG A 44 3.43 10.69 -16.11
C ARG A 44 2.03 11.22 -15.79
N ASN A 45 1.31 10.54 -14.91
CA ASN A 45 -0.09 10.78 -14.60
C ASN A 45 -0.35 11.07 -13.11
N LEU A 46 0.66 11.44 -12.33
CA LEU A 46 0.53 11.64 -10.88
C LEU A 46 -0.54 12.69 -10.54
N TRP A 47 -0.69 13.70 -11.38
CA TRP A 47 -1.65 14.80 -11.18
C TRP A 47 -3.12 14.40 -11.40
N ASP A 48 -3.40 13.21 -11.92
CA ASP A 48 -4.76 12.69 -12.06
C ASP A 48 -5.31 12.14 -10.75
N PHE A 49 -4.42 11.86 -9.77
CA PHE A 49 -4.79 11.24 -8.49
C PHE A 49 -5.85 12.04 -7.70
N PRO A 50 -5.77 13.37 -7.54
CA PRO A 50 -6.79 14.12 -6.80
C PRO A 50 -8.20 13.95 -7.35
N GLY A 51 -8.34 13.93 -8.67
CA GLY A 51 -9.63 13.69 -9.35
C GLY A 51 -10.14 12.26 -9.15
N TYR A 52 -9.22 11.29 -9.10
CA TYR A 52 -9.54 9.89 -8.85
C TYR A 52 -9.99 9.66 -7.41
N ALA A 53 -9.25 10.18 -6.43
CA ALA A 53 -9.54 9.97 -5.01
C ALA A 53 -10.91 10.53 -4.57
N ARG A 54 -11.38 11.60 -5.21
CA ARG A 54 -12.69 12.23 -4.91
C ARG A 54 -13.90 11.34 -5.19
N LYS A 55 -13.73 10.28 -5.97
CA LYS A 55 -14.82 9.35 -6.33
C LYS A 55 -15.22 8.42 -5.18
N TYR A 56 -14.38 8.34 -4.14
CA TYR A 56 -14.54 7.38 -3.06
C TYR A 56 -14.98 8.05 -1.77
N SER A 57 -15.73 7.31 -0.96
CA SER A 57 -16.23 7.77 0.35
C SER A 57 -15.37 7.32 1.52
N MET A 58 -14.58 6.24 1.32
CA MET A 58 -13.69 5.69 2.34
C MET A 58 -12.28 5.47 1.81
N LEU A 59 -11.31 5.84 2.63
CA LEU A 59 -9.88 5.56 2.42
C LEU A 59 -9.42 4.47 3.40
N VAL A 60 -8.69 3.48 2.91
CA VAL A 60 -8.01 2.48 3.73
C VAL A 60 -6.52 2.48 3.41
N THR A 61 -5.69 2.58 4.45
CA THR A 61 -4.23 2.58 4.34
C THR A 61 -3.60 1.71 5.43
N TYR A 62 -2.29 1.50 5.36
CA TYR A 62 -1.50 0.98 6.47
C TYR A 62 -0.47 2.00 6.91
N ASN A 63 -0.61 2.58 8.10
CA ASN A 63 0.19 3.71 8.62
C ASN A 63 0.01 5.03 7.83
N GLY A 64 -1.01 5.14 7.00
CA GLY A 64 -1.16 6.28 6.11
C GLY A 64 -1.51 7.59 6.81
N ARG A 65 -2.06 7.56 8.02
CA ARG A 65 -2.27 8.78 8.83
C ARG A 65 -0.97 9.50 9.15
N GLN A 66 0.10 8.74 9.36
CA GLN A 66 1.41 9.27 9.72
C GLN A 66 2.33 9.45 8.52
N PHE A 67 2.10 8.75 7.41
CA PHE A 67 2.98 8.78 6.24
C PHE A 67 2.27 9.25 4.97
N ASP A 68 1.39 8.47 4.40
CA ASP A 68 0.79 8.74 3.08
C ASP A 68 0.05 10.08 3.03
N VAL A 69 -0.85 10.32 3.99
CA VAL A 69 -1.71 11.51 4.00
C VAL A 69 -0.91 12.80 4.13
N PRO A 70 0.09 12.94 5.01
CA PRO A 70 0.99 14.10 5.03
C PRO A 70 1.71 14.35 3.71
N PHE A 71 2.28 13.31 3.08
CA PHE A 71 2.93 13.43 1.77
C PHE A 71 1.97 13.86 0.68
N LEU A 72 0.80 13.26 0.61
CA LEU A 72 -0.22 13.60 -0.39
C LEU A 72 -0.74 15.03 -0.22
N LYS A 73 -0.95 15.49 1.02
CA LYS A 73 -1.37 16.87 1.30
C LYS A 73 -0.27 17.90 0.98
N ALA A 74 0.99 17.56 1.24
CA ALA A 74 2.12 18.40 0.87
C ALA A 74 2.28 18.48 -0.66
N LYS A 75 2.04 17.35 -1.36
CA LYS A 75 2.15 17.27 -2.82
C LYS A 75 1.03 17.99 -3.56
N PHE A 76 -0.20 17.86 -3.11
CA PHE A 76 -1.39 18.34 -3.81
C PHE A 76 -2.12 19.38 -2.95
N SER A 77 -1.90 20.66 -3.26
CA SER A 77 -2.62 21.76 -2.59
C SER A 77 -4.14 21.59 -2.76
N GLY A 78 -4.88 21.72 -1.67
CA GLY A 78 -6.34 21.57 -1.68
C GLY A 78 -6.86 20.15 -1.90
N LEU A 79 -6.00 19.11 -1.72
CA LEU A 79 -6.40 17.72 -1.85
C LEU A 79 -7.57 17.36 -0.92
N LYS A 80 -8.64 16.87 -1.51
CA LYS A 80 -9.79 16.29 -0.79
C LYS A 80 -9.71 14.78 -0.86
N LEU A 81 -9.33 14.17 0.25
CA LEU A 81 -9.40 12.72 0.45
C LEU A 81 -10.77 12.32 1.03
N PRO A 82 -11.17 11.05 0.93
CA PRO A 82 -12.36 10.54 1.60
C PRO A 82 -12.38 10.90 3.08
N ALA A 83 -13.51 11.37 3.59
CA ALA A 83 -13.66 11.77 4.99
C ALA A 83 -13.53 10.59 5.96
N ALA A 84 -14.05 9.42 5.56
CA ALA A 84 -13.87 8.19 6.32
C ALA A 84 -12.49 7.60 6.01
N HIS A 85 -11.64 7.47 7.03
CA HIS A 85 -10.30 6.91 6.89
C HIS A 85 -10.06 5.82 7.92
N ILE A 86 -9.79 4.61 7.46
CA ILE A 86 -9.34 3.48 8.28
C ILE A 86 -7.85 3.27 8.05
N ASP A 87 -7.07 3.49 9.10
CA ASP A 87 -5.65 3.13 9.11
C ASP A 87 -5.47 1.78 9.79
N LEU A 88 -5.11 0.79 8.99
CA LEU A 88 -5.02 -0.61 9.42
C LEU A 88 -3.93 -0.86 10.46
N ARG A 89 -2.90 -0.04 10.53
CA ARG A 89 -1.89 -0.16 11.59
C ARG A 89 -2.52 -0.10 12.98
N PHE A 90 -3.46 0.83 13.20
CA PHE A 90 -4.14 0.94 14.50
C PHE A 90 -5.13 -0.19 14.74
N VAL A 91 -5.86 -0.62 13.69
CA VAL A 91 -6.82 -1.72 13.78
C VAL A 91 -6.10 -3.03 14.11
N THR A 92 -5.06 -3.37 13.36
CA THR A 92 -4.31 -4.62 13.55
C THR A 92 -3.57 -4.64 14.88
N HIS A 93 -3.00 -3.50 15.32
CA HIS A 93 -2.35 -3.39 16.63
C HIS A 93 -3.32 -3.71 17.78
N ARG A 94 -4.56 -3.22 17.75
CA ARG A 94 -5.61 -3.52 18.75
C ARG A 94 -5.99 -5.00 18.76
N LEU A 95 -5.79 -5.70 17.67
CA LEU A 95 -6.03 -7.14 17.55
C LEU A 95 -4.81 -8.00 17.98
N GLY A 96 -3.70 -7.36 18.37
CA GLY A 96 -2.46 -8.04 18.73
C GLY A 96 -1.59 -8.41 17.52
N LEU A 97 -1.93 -7.90 16.33
CA LEU A 97 -1.15 -8.12 15.12
C LEU A 97 -0.14 -6.97 14.94
N THR A 98 1.13 -7.28 15.11
CA THR A 98 2.26 -6.32 15.05
C THR A 98 3.30 -6.76 14.01
N GLY A 99 4.34 -5.95 13.77
CA GLY A 99 5.45 -6.28 12.86
C GLY A 99 5.33 -5.62 11.48
N GLY A 100 4.63 -4.47 11.40
CA GLY A 100 4.42 -3.75 10.14
C GLY A 100 3.47 -4.48 9.18
N LEU A 101 3.27 -3.93 7.98
CA LEU A 101 2.36 -4.50 6.99
C LEU A 101 2.72 -5.97 6.68
N LYS A 102 3.97 -6.24 6.34
CA LYS A 102 4.44 -7.60 6.02
C LYS A 102 4.36 -8.59 7.18
N GLY A 103 4.57 -8.11 8.42
CA GLY A 103 4.39 -8.92 9.62
C GLY A 103 2.95 -9.31 9.85
N VAL A 104 2.02 -8.38 9.61
CA VAL A 104 0.57 -8.62 9.69
C VAL A 104 0.13 -9.57 8.59
N GLU A 105 0.59 -9.37 7.34
CA GLU A 105 0.30 -10.28 6.22
C GLU A 105 0.69 -11.71 6.56
N ARG A 106 1.92 -11.96 7.02
CA ARG A 106 2.38 -13.30 7.43
C ARG A 106 1.50 -13.93 8.51
N ARG A 107 1.17 -13.17 9.55
CA ARG A 107 0.32 -13.66 10.66
C ARG A 107 -1.10 -14.00 10.22
N LEU A 108 -1.58 -13.37 9.16
CA LEU A 108 -2.89 -13.61 8.58
C LEU A 108 -2.86 -14.65 7.42
N GLY A 109 -1.71 -15.26 7.12
CA GLY A 109 -1.58 -16.21 6.01
C GLY A 109 -1.77 -15.56 4.64
N LEU A 110 -1.31 -14.31 4.48
CA LEU A 110 -1.41 -13.49 3.27
C LEU A 110 -0.03 -13.25 2.63
N ASP A 111 0.86 -14.19 2.76
CA ASP A 111 2.24 -14.05 2.29
C ASP A 111 2.32 -13.67 0.80
N ARG A 112 3.31 -12.85 0.50
CA ARG A 112 3.67 -12.46 -0.86
C ARG A 112 4.53 -13.55 -1.51
N GLU A 113 4.42 -13.67 -2.81
CA GLU A 113 5.26 -14.58 -3.58
C GLU A 113 6.62 -13.95 -3.92
N GLY A 114 7.61 -14.81 -4.08
CA GLY A 114 8.92 -14.49 -4.62
C GLY A 114 9.72 -13.45 -3.82
N LYS A 115 10.63 -12.75 -4.53
CA LYS A 115 11.58 -11.79 -3.95
C LYS A 115 10.98 -10.44 -3.57
N LEU A 116 9.73 -10.16 -3.91
CA LEU A 116 9.02 -8.94 -3.48
C LEU A 116 8.86 -8.85 -1.95
N ARG A 117 8.95 -9.97 -1.22
CA ARG A 117 9.03 -9.96 0.26
C ARG A 117 10.22 -9.17 0.78
N ASP A 118 11.32 -9.18 0.02
CA ASP A 118 12.60 -8.59 0.41
C ASP A 118 12.68 -7.09 0.13
N VAL A 119 11.75 -6.54 -0.66
CA VAL A 119 11.68 -5.11 -0.95
C VAL A 119 11.13 -4.38 0.27
N ASP A 120 11.80 -3.36 0.73
CA ASP A 120 11.37 -2.43 1.78
C ASP A 120 11.33 -0.99 1.24
N GLY A 121 10.93 -0.03 2.09
CA GLY A 121 10.83 1.36 1.67
C GLY A 121 12.18 1.95 1.21
N PHE A 122 13.31 1.49 1.74
CA PHE A 122 14.63 1.91 1.27
C PHE A 122 14.95 1.36 -0.13
N MET A 123 14.62 0.10 -0.34
CA MET A 123 14.74 -0.54 -1.66
C MET A 123 13.85 0.15 -2.70
N ALA A 124 12.63 0.56 -2.33
CA ALA A 124 11.72 1.31 -3.18
C ALA A 124 12.34 2.65 -3.65
N VAL A 125 13.02 3.37 -2.76
CA VAL A 125 13.78 4.57 -3.12
C VAL A 125 14.89 4.26 -4.13
N LYS A 126 15.63 3.16 -3.95
CA LYS A 126 16.68 2.74 -4.90
C LYS A 126 16.10 2.38 -6.27
N LEU A 127 14.99 1.63 -6.31
CA LEU A 127 14.29 1.31 -7.55
C LEU A 127 13.87 2.57 -8.30
N TRP A 128 13.37 3.59 -7.59
CA TRP A 128 13.07 4.89 -8.20
C TRP A 128 14.31 5.56 -8.79
N HIS A 129 15.44 5.54 -8.10
CA HIS A 129 16.70 6.10 -8.61
C HIS A 129 17.22 5.34 -9.84
N GLU A 130 17.15 4.01 -9.87
CA GLU A 130 17.49 3.21 -11.04
C GLU A 130 16.61 3.55 -12.26
N TYR A 131 15.29 3.69 -12.03
CA TYR A 131 14.38 4.18 -13.06
C TYR A 131 14.79 5.55 -13.60
N ARG A 132 15.15 6.49 -12.73
CA ARG A 132 15.62 7.84 -13.12
C ARG A 132 16.92 7.82 -13.93
N ARG A 133 17.71 6.76 -13.83
CA ARG A 133 18.92 6.51 -14.62
C ARG A 133 18.64 5.78 -15.95
N GLY A 134 17.35 5.53 -16.26
CA GLY A 134 16.94 4.91 -17.52
C GLY A 134 16.56 3.43 -17.42
N ASN A 135 16.65 2.80 -16.25
CA ASN A 135 16.25 1.40 -16.08
C ASN A 135 14.71 1.29 -15.95
N ARG A 136 14.04 0.92 -17.03
CA ARG A 136 12.58 0.78 -17.05
C ARG A 136 12.09 -0.37 -16.16
N ALA A 137 12.81 -1.49 -16.11
CA ALA A 137 12.43 -2.63 -15.27
C ALA A 137 12.38 -2.28 -13.78
N ALA A 138 13.15 -1.26 -13.35
CA ALA A 138 13.10 -0.76 -11.98
C ALA A 138 11.76 -0.09 -11.66
N LEU A 139 11.15 0.63 -12.60
CA LEU A 139 9.82 1.19 -12.40
C LEU A 139 8.75 0.11 -12.36
N ASP A 140 8.81 -0.88 -13.25
CA ASP A 140 7.86 -1.99 -13.28
C ASP A 140 7.92 -2.78 -11.96
N THR A 141 9.12 -3.01 -11.44
CA THR A 141 9.35 -3.65 -10.13
C THR A 141 8.78 -2.80 -8.99
N LEU A 142 8.99 -1.48 -9.01
CA LEU A 142 8.47 -0.56 -7.99
C LEU A 142 6.94 -0.51 -8.00
N ILE A 143 6.33 -0.45 -9.19
CA ILE A 143 4.87 -0.48 -9.36
C ILE A 143 4.31 -1.81 -8.84
N ARG A 144 4.92 -2.93 -9.22
CA ARG A 144 4.47 -4.23 -8.74
C ARG A 144 4.56 -4.32 -7.21
N TYR A 145 5.65 -3.86 -6.62
CA TYR A 145 5.83 -3.83 -5.16
C TYR A 145 4.74 -3.00 -4.47
N ASN A 146 4.52 -1.75 -4.92
CA ASN A 146 3.51 -0.86 -4.37
C ASN A 146 2.09 -1.44 -4.49
N LEU A 147 1.73 -2.01 -5.65
CA LEU A 147 0.42 -2.64 -5.84
C LEU A 147 0.24 -3.90 -4.99
N GLU A 148 1.30 -4.66 -4.72
CA GLU A 148 1.26 -5.75 -3.76
C GLU A 148 0.90 -5.22 -2.35
N ASP A 149 1.45 -4.09 -1.92
CA ASP A 149 1.08 -3.47 -0.66
C ASP A 149 -0.42 -3.13 -0.63
N VAL A 150 -0.91 -2.52 -1.70
CA VAL A 150 -2.30 -2.03 -1.80
C VAL A 150 -3.35 -3.14 -1.84
N VAL A 151 -3.17 -4.17 -2.69
CA VAL A 151 -4.19 -5.23 -2.83
C VAL A 151 -4.31 -6.09 -1.57
N GLY A 152 -3.22 -6.20 -0.81
CA GLY A 152 -3.19 -6.90 0.47
C GLY A 152 -4.09 -6.26 1.54
N LEU A 153 -4.26 -4.93 1.49
CA LEU A 153 -5.03 -4.19 2.51
C LEU A 153 -6.49 -4.64 2.59
N LYS A 154 -7.11 -5.01 1.46
CA LYS A 154 -8.48 -5.52 1.44
C LYS A 154 -8.60 -6.83 2.22
N ALA A 155 -7.71 -7.78 1.96
CA ALA A 155 -7.73 -9.06 2.67
C ALA A 155 -7.43 -8.89 4.18
N ILE A 156 -6.58 -7.92 4.53
CA ILE A 156 -6.28 -7.59 5.94
C ILE A 156 -7.52 -7.02 6.64
N ILE A 157 -8.20 -6.03 6.05
CA ILE A 157 -9.35 -5.40 6.72
C ILE A 157 -10.51 -6.39 6.91
N GLU A 158 -10.78 -7.27 5.95
CA GLU A 158 -11.83 -8.27 6.03
C GLU A 158 -11.55 -9.28 7.17
N ARG A 159 -10.30 -9.77 7.27
CA ARG A 159 -9.90 -10.66 8.37
C ARG A 159 -9.89 -9.94 9.72
N ALA A 160 -9.38 -8.73 9.77
CA ALA A 160 -9.36 -7.91 10.98
C ALA A 160 -10.78 -7.59 11.47
N TYR A 161 -11.72 -7.31 10.56
CA TYR A 161 -13.13 -7.15 10.88
C TYR A 161 -13.70 -8.40 11.54
N ASN A 162 -13.52 -9.58 10.94
CA ASN A 162 -14.02 -10.84 11.48
C ASN A 162 -13.39 -11.17 12.84
N MET A 163 -12.09 -10.91 13.01
CA MET A 163 -11.43 -11.07 14.32
C MET A 163 -11.99 -10.11 15.38
N ALA A 164 -12.29 -8.88 15.01
CA ALA A 164 -12.83 -7.89 15.93
C ALA A 164 -14.28 -8.24 16.33
N THR A 165 -15.12 -8.58 15.36
CA THR A 165 -16.55 -8.89 15.60
C THR A 165 -16.72 -10.22 16.31
N GLY A 166 -15.85 -11.20 16.09
CA GLY A 166 -15.85 -12.47 16.83
C GLY A 166 -15.56 -12.35 18.34
N ARG A 167 -15.09 -11.18 18.79
CA ARG A 167 -14.89 -10.88 20.22
C ARG A 167 -16.11 -10.21 20.89
N LEU A 168 -17.12 -9.87 20.09
CA LEU A 168 -18.33 -9.22 20.62
C LEU A 168 -19.27 -10.25 21.25
N PRO A 169 -20.00 -9.90 22.31
CA PRO A 169 -20.99 -10.78 22.94
C PRO A 169 -22.30 -10.93 22.16
N ILE A 170 -22.39 -10.32 21.00
CA ILE A 170 -23.53 -10.38 20.08
C ILE A 170 -23.12 -11.01 18.75
N PRO A 171 -24.01 -11.78 18.10
CA PRO A 171 -23.71 -12.35 16.79
C PRO A 171 -23.63 -11.25 15.74
N VAL A 172 -22.49 -11.19 15.03
CA VAL A 172 -22.28 -10.31 13.88
C VAL A 172 -21.93 -11.20 12.70
N GLN A 173 -22.59 -11.00 11.57
CA GLN A 173 -22.31 -11.77 10.36
C GLN A 173 -20.88 -11.48 9.88
N PRO A 174 -20.03 -12.51 9.73
CA PRO A 174 -18.68 -12.30 9.25
C PRO A 174 -18.68 -11.89 7.77
N LEU A 175 -17.66 -11.12 7.38
CA LEU A 175 -17.40 -10.84 5.99
C LEU A 175 -16.82 -12.10 5.31
N LYS A 176 -17.19 -12.31 4.05
CA LYS A 176 -16.54 -13.30 3.20
C LYS A 176 -15.10 -12.86 2.92
N THR A 177 -14.14 -13.64 3.40
CA THR A 177 -12.73 -13.38 3.14
C THR A 177 -12.27 -14.18 1.92
N GLY A 178 -11.59 -13.51 0.99
CA GLY A 178 -10.94 -14.13 -0.16
C GLY A 178 -9.43 -14.31 0.04
N PRO A 179 -8.77 -15.03 -0.89
CA PRO A 179 -7.33 -14.97 -1.02
C PRO A 179 -6.91 -13.55 -1.39
N ARG A 180 -5.62 -13.25 -1.22
CA ARG A 180 -5.02 -12.04 -1.77
C ARG A 180 -5.16 -12.07 -3.29
N PRO A 181 -5.59 -10.98 -3.96
CA PRO A 181 -5.58 -10.90 -5.41
C PRO A 181 -4.17 -11.10 -5.97
N SER A 182 -4.01 -11.96 -6.96
CA SER A 182 -2.75 -12.06 -7.69
C SER A 182 -2.67 -10.93 -8.72
N LEU A 183 -1.47 -10.39 -8.91
CA LEU A 183 -1.20 -9.37 -9.90
C LEU A 183 -0.40 -10.00 -11.05
N ASP A 184 -0.85 -9.83 -12.26
CA ASP A 184 -0.08 -10.22 -13.46
C ASP A 184 0.69 -9.01 -13.99
N LEU A 185 1.74 -8.64 -13.26
CA LEU A 185 2.61 -7.51 -13.58
C LEU A 185 4.07 -7.94 -13.51
N PRO A 186 4.91 -7.48 -14.44
CA PRO A 186 6.33 -7.83 -14.45
C PRO A 186 7.06 -7.23 -13.25
N TYR A 187 8.09 -7.91 -12.80
CA TYR A 187 9.11 -7.40 -11.89
C TYR A 187 10.43 -8.09 -12.15
N ASP A 188 11.54 -7.46 -11.76
CA ASP A 188 12.88 -7.97 -11.97
C ASP A 188 13.49 -8.51 -10.65
N PRO A 189 13.47 -9.84 -10.43
CA PRO A 189 14.02 -10.44 -9.23
C PRO A 189 15.56 -10.36 -9.14
N GLU A 190 16.26 -10.24 -10.27
CA GLU A 190 17.71 -10.11 -10.29
C GLU A 190 18.12 -8.70 -9.88
N LEU A 191 17.39 -7.69 -10.35
CA LEU A 191 17.55 -6.30 -9.91
C LEU A 191 17.36 -6.18 -8.40
N ILE A 192 16.33 -6.80 -7.84
CA ILE A 192 16.09 -6.80 -6.38
C ILE A 192 17.30 -7.41 -5.66
N SER A 193 17.81 -8.56 -6.12
CA SER A 193 18.97 -9.21 -5.51
C SER A 193 20.21 -8.33 -5.55
N ARG A 194 20.53 -7.76 -6.72
CA ARG A 194 21.67 -6.85 -6.90
C ARG A 194 21.59 -5.62 -5.98
N LEU A 195 20.43 -4.99 -5.88
CA LEU A 195 20.24 -3.83 -5.02
C LEU A 195 20.35 -4.18 -3.54
N LYS A 196 19.93 -5.40 -3.15
CA LYS A 196 20.06 -5.92 -1.80
C LYS A 196 21.53 -6.16 -1.43
N ASP A 197 22.30 -6.80 -2.31
CA ASP A 197 23.73 -7.08 -2.09
C ASP A 197 24.54 -5.79 -1.93
N GLN A 198 24.24 -4.76 -2.73
CA GLN A 198 24.83 -3.43 -2.59
C GLN A 198 24.51 -2.78 -1.23
N TYR A 199 23.36 -3.07 -0.65
CA TYR A 199 22.98 -2.54 0.67
C TYR A 199 23.80 -3.14 1.81
N PHE A 200 24.09 -4.45 1.75
CA PHE A 200 24.86 -5.14 2.77
C PHE A 200 26.37 -4.92 2.64
N SER A 201 26.87 -4.53 1.47
CA SER A 201 28.29 -4.23 1.24
C SER A 201 28.74 -2.89 1.83
N TYR A 202 27.83 -2.02 2.24
CA TYR A 202 28.10 -0.70 2.82
C TYR A 202 27.85 -0.64 4.35
N ARG A 203 27.58 -1.77 4.99
CA ARG A 203 27.47 -1.92 6.45
C ARG A 203 28.62 -2.71 6.99
#